data_19eafc4110abeaef35d94e35e3a5e859
#
_entry.id   19eafc4110abeaef35d94e35e3a5e859
#
_cell.length_a   1.000
_cell.length_b   1.000
_cell.length_c   1.000
_cell.angle_alpha   90.00
_cell.angle_beta   90.00
_cell.angle_gamma   90.00
#
_symmetry.space_group_name_H-M   'P 1'
#
loop_
_entity.id
_entity.type
_entity.pdbx_description
1 polymer ?
#
loop_
_entity_poly.entity_id
_entity_poly.type
_entity_poly.pdbx_seq_one_letter_code
_entity_poly.pdbx_strand_id
1 'polypeptide(L)'
;MTNYIRFFHIKMDHFTFLEIETWVTLAMLLFFVLFPTKCLAFFPNRGFRRFAQQRVRACLVVFLLSFFGRVALLPIEPFTVPNIHDEFSYLLASDTFTHGRLTNPTPALWHHFEGFYVLMQPTFQSKYGAAQPLFMALGQRLTGTPRVGILLSMALAAASLCWMLQAYLPAEWALLGALLAVVRISWFSYFGNSYWGGSVAILGGCLVLGAAARLARKSEPHDGLWMALGLLLLANSRPFEGALISLPICFYTVWVLFRKRARLGIWLPGTAALFAGAVCTGYYCHRVTGHFTFPWTTYWQQWSICPPFVFGKPNHSVHYQFADQLIYNRDYETLPYVAAQTPMGFFVEMVVKAIYQWLFFVFPALSLALIGWIPTLRARKSRVLLYTLAFACFGFVCETWLQAHYVAVASGIVYLILLNGLRWMRVSARQHVVWLKLLRGTLASIVCMFFVRLFVVPGNTFPPDWASQTADIPGYRDITRIMEGKPGKHLVIVRYRPDHFWGYSWINNGYDLQTQHVIWARDTEPLESNVPLVCAFPDRHVWLLIPPERGFMPPADRTAPWDADAASRFLQPYPSTACYLGSAARW
;
A
#
# COMPACT_ATOMS: atom_id res chain seq x y z
N MET A 1 8.07 26.15 -17.21
CA MET A 1 6.84 25.89 -16.42
C MET A 1 7.10 24.97 -15.23
N THR A 2 7.88 23.90 -15.36
CA THR A 2 8.22 22.93 -14.30
C THR A 2 8.98 23.56 -13.12
N ASN A 3 9.85 24.54 -13.34
CA ASN A 3 10.63 25.18 -12.27
C ASN A 3 9.83 26.18 -11.43
N TYR A 4 8.79 26.82 -11.99
CA TYR A 4 7.94 27.75 -11.25
C TYR A 4 6.99 27.05 -10.26
N ILE A 5 6.52 25.84 -10.59
CA ILE A 5 5.61 25.07 -9.73
C ILE A 5 6.34 24.55 -8.49
N ARG A 6 7.64 24.24 -8.60
CA ARG A 6 8.46 23.77 -7.46
C ARG A 6 8.73 24.86 -6.41
N PHE A 7 8.67 26.12 -6.77
CA PHE A 7 8.94 27.24 -5.85
C PHE A 7 7.87 27.44 -4.78
N PHE A 8 6.63 26.94 -5.01
CA PHE A 8 5.51 27.09 -4.08
C PHE A 8 5.25 25.88 -3.18
N HIS A 9 6.05 24.83 -3.29
CA HIS A 9 5.88 23.65 -2.42
C HIS A 9 6.55 23.85 -1.08
N ILE A 10 5.77 24.17 -0.07
CA ILE A 10 6.20 24.24 1.31
C ILE A 10 6.22 22.81 1.86
N LYS A 11 7.43 22.28 2.18
CA LYS A 11 7.55 21.01 2.89
C LYS A 11 7.30 21.23 4.37
N MET A 12 6.33 20.56 4.92
CA MET A 12 5.99 20.58 6.34
C MET A 12 6.14 19.20 6.97
N ASP A 13 6.48 19.18 8.25
CA ASP A 13 6.42 17.95 9.01
C ASP A 13 4.95 17.50 9.24
N HIS A 14 4.80 16.29 9.68
CA HIS A 14 3.49 15.66 9.86
C HIS A 14 2.60 16.35 10.88
N PHE A 15 3.18 16.72 12.01
CA PHE A 15 2.43 17.33 13.10
C PHE A 15 1.93 18.70 12.68
N THR A 16 2.77 19.50 12.04
CA THR A 16 2.40 20.82 11.49
C THR A 16 1.28 20.67 10.44
N PHE A 17 1.35 19.65 9.59
CA PHE A 17 0.29 19.41 8.61
C PHE A 17 -1.04 18.99 9.26
N LEU A 18 -1.00 18.12 10.28
CA LEU A 18 -2.18 17.74 11.07
C LEU A 18 -2.78 18.95 11.81
N GLU A 19 -1.93 19.83 12.35
CA GLU A 19 -2.38 21.08 12.96
C GLU A 19 -3.09 21.97 11.96
N ILE A 20 -2.53 22.19 10.76
CA ILE A 20 -3.19 22.96 9.69
C ILE A 20 -4.54 22.36 9.35
N GLU A 21 -4.62 21.04 9.14
CA GLU A 21 -5.87 20.36 8.83
C GLU A 21 -6.89 20.53 9.94
N THR A 22 -6.46 20.47 11.20
CA THR A 22 -7.31 20.68 12.37
C THR A 22 -7.82 22.13 12.42
N TRP A 23 -6.93 23.10 12.29
CA TRP A 23 -7.31 24.52 12.31
C TRP A 23 -8.21 24.90 11.13
N VAL A 24 -7.92 24.41 9.93
CA VAL A 24 -8.80 24.62 8.76
C VAL A 24 -10.18 24.03 9.01
N THR A 25 -10.23 22.82 9.59
CA THR A 25 -11.51 22.17 9.92
C THR A 25 -12.29 22.98 10.95
N LEU A 26 -11.66 23.40 12.04
CA LEU A 26 -12.30 24.21 13.09
C LEU A 26 -12.75 25.55 12.55
N ALA A 27 -11.93 26.24 11.75
CA ALA A 27 -12.27 27.50 11.13
C ALA A 27 -13.49 27.38 10.20
N MET A 28 -13.53 26.34 9.35
CA MET A 28 -14.67 26.10 8.46
C MET A 28 -15.93 25.74 9.24
N LEU A 29 -15.84 24.92 10.29
CA LEU A 29 -16.97 24.60 11.14
C LEU A 29 -17.50 25.86 11.83
N LEU A 30 -16.63 26.67 12.43
CA LEU A 30 -16.99 27.90 13.10
C LEU A 30 -17.63 28.91 12.13
N PHE A 31 -17.01 29.10 10.96
CA PHE A 31 -17.54 29.97 9.91
C PHE A 31 -18.99 29.61 9.52
N PHE A 32 -19.27 28.33 9.26
CA PHE A 32 -20.62 27.90 8.89
C PHE A 32 -21.61 27.91 10.06
N VAL A 33 -21.14 27.82 11.30
CA VAL A 33 -21.99 27.96 12.49
C VAL A 33 -22.38 29.42 12.71
N LEU A 34 -21.44 30.36 12.58
CA LEU A 34 -21.66 31.79 12.84
C LEU A 34 -22.36 32.50 11.70
N PHE A 35 -21.99 32.19 10.45
CA PHE A 35 -22.52 32.94 9.28
C PHE A 35 -23.64 32.16 8.58
N PRO A 36 -24.82 32.76 8.38
CA PRO A 36 -25.92 32.17 7.65
C PRO A 36 -25.65 32.22 6.14
N THR A 37 -24.84 31.29 5.63
CA THR A 37 -24.51 31.26 4.21
C THR A 37 -25.64 30.63 3.40
N LYS A 38 -26.39 31.44 2.67
CA LYS A 38 -27.33 30.97 1.63
C LYS A 38 -26.61 30.44 0.39
N CYS A 39 -25.34 30.83 0.19
CA CYS A 39 -24.59 30.62 -1.05
C CYS A 39 -24.05 29.19 -1.27
N LEU A 40 -23.89 28.36 -0.27
CA LEU A 40 -23.41 26.99 -0.46
C LEU A 40 -24.58 26.01 -0.40
N ALA A 41 -25.43 26.02 -1.42
CA ALA A 41 -26.28 24.87 -1.73
C ALA A 41 -25.42 23.67 -2.23
N PHE A 42 -24.39 23.35 -1.44
CA PHE A 42 -23.33 22.41 -1.82
C PHE A 42 -23.78 20.95 -1.83
N PHE A 43 -25.05 20.65 -1.54
CA PHE A 43 -25.48 19.26 -1.43
C PHE A 43 -26.72 18.92 -2.25
N PRO A 44 -26.82 17.67 -2.73
CA PRO A 44 -26.92 17.34 -4.14
C PRO A 44 -28.05 18.09 -4.80
N ASN A 45 -27.69 18.96 -5.72
CA ASN A 45 -28.65 19.55 -6.64
C ASN A 45 -29.34 18.44 -7.46
N ARG A 46 -30.43 18.78 -8.16
CA ARG A 46 -31.18 17.80 -8.96
C ARG A 46 -30.33 17.11 -10.03
N GLY A 47 -29.37 17.82 -10.62
CA GLY A 47 -28.44 17.27 -11.62
C GLY A 47 -27.54 16.19 -11.05
N PHE A 48 -26.91 16.43 -9.90
CA PHE A 48 -26.06 15.45 -9.22
C PHE A 48 -26.84 14.16 -8.86
N ARG A 49 -28.07 14.30 -8.36
CA ARG A 49 -28.92 13.13 -8.04
C ARG A 49 -29.28 12.34 -9.29
N ARG A 50 -29.68 13.01 -10.38
CA ARG A 50 -29.98 12.35 -11.67
C ARG A 50 -28.77 11.62 -12.21
N PHE A 51 -27.59 12.22 -12.15
CA PHE A 51 -26.34 11.58 -12.56
C PHE A 51 -26.01 10.38 -11.68
N ALA A 52 -26.05 10.51 -10.35
CA ALA A 52 -25.78 9.44 -9.41
C ALA A 52 -26.69 8.21 -9.59
N GLN A 53 -27.95 8.42 -10.05
CA GLN A 53 -28.87 7.33 -10.35
C GLN A 53 -28.44 6.48 -11.57
N GLN A 54 -27.59 7.01 -12.45
CA GLN A 54 -26.97 6.30 -13.55
C GLN A 54 -25.77 5.47 -13.02
N ARG A 55 -26.06 4.41 -12.29
CA ARG A 55 -25.11 3.69 -11.42
C ARG A 55 -23.80 3.30 -12.10
N VAL A 56 -23.87 2.72 -13.31
CA VAL A 56 -22.69 2.31 -14.09
C VAL A 56 -21.87 3.53 -14.52
N ARG A 57 -22.52 4.57 -15.03
CA ARG A 57 -21.84 5.82 -15.42
C ARG A 57 -21.19 6.51 -14.24
N ALA A 58 -21.82 6.48 -13.06
CA ALA A 58 -21.23 7.02 -11.84
C ALA A 58 -19.93 6.27 -11.45
N CYS A 59 -19.92 4.93 -11.50
CA CYS A 59 -18.72 4.13 -11.27
C CYS A 59 -17.63 4.42 -12.32
N LEU A 60 -18.00 4.55 -13.60
CA LEU A 60 -17.07 4.87 -14.69
C LEU A 60 -16.44 6.26 -14.48
N VAL A 61 -17.23 7.28 -14.13
CA VAL A 61 -16.69 8.61 -13.85
C VAL A 61 -15.77 8.60 -12.63
N VAL A 62 -16.10 7.86 -11.57
CA VAL A 62 -15.21 7.68 -10.40
C VAL A 62 -13.90 7.02 -10.82
N PHE A 63 -13.94 5.97 -11.66
CA PHE A 63 -12.76 5.33 -12.23
C PHE A 63 -11.89 6.34 -13.00
N LEU A 64 -12.49 7.08 -13.94
CA LEU A 64 -11.78 8.04 -14.78
C LEU A 64 -11.19 9.19 -13.95
N LEU A 65 -11.93 9.71 -12.98
CA LEU A 65 -11.44 10.75 -12.07
C LEU A 65 -10.28 10.23 -11.20
N SER A 66 -10.37 9.01 -10.69
CA SER A 66 -9.29 8.40 -9.92
C SER A 66 -8.02 8.28 -10.77
N PHE A 67 -8.13 7.73 -11.98
CA PHE A 67 -7.00 7.49 -12.87
C PHE A 67 -6.42 8.80 -13.42
N PHE A 68 -7.23 9.54 -14.18
CA PHE A 68 -6.75 10.73 -14.89
C PHE A 68 -6.51 11.92 -13.96
N GLY A 69 -7.26 12.04 -12.87
CA GLY A 69 -7.01 13.05 -11.85
C GLY A 69 -5.63 12.86 -11.20
N ARG A 70 -5.24 11.60 -10.89
CA ARG A 70 -3.89 11.33 -10.38
C ARG A 70 -2.80 11.59 -11.43
N VAL A 71 -3.05 11.23 -12.69
CA VAL A 71 -2.13 11.56 -13.80
C VAL A 71 -1.96 13.08 -13.93
N ALA A 72 -3.06 13.85 -13.84
CA ALA A 72 -3.02 15.31 -13.91
C ALA A 72 -2.26 15.96 -12.73
N LEU A 73 -2.16 15.27 -11.59
CA LEU A 73 -1.39 15.74 -10.43
C LEU A 73 0.11 15.41 -10.51
N LEU A 74 0.57 14.59 -11.45
CA LEU A 74 1.99 14.21 -11.56
C LEU A 74 2.97 15.38 -11.68
N PRO A 75 2.66 16.51 -12.35
CA PRO A 75 3.55 17.66 -12.37
C PRO A 75 3.74 18.31 -11.00
N ILE A 76 2.75 18.21 -10.13
CA ILE A 76 2.73 18.80 -8.78
C ILE A 76 3.29 17.78 -7.78
N GLU A 77 2.79 16.56 -7.84
CA GLU A 77 3.16 15.46 -6.96
C GLU A 77 3.63 14.24 -7.78
N PRO A 78 4.91 14.22 -8.17
CA PRO A 78 5.47 13.14 -8.97
C PRO A 78 5.46 11.82 -8.20
N PHE A 79 5.47 10.71 -8.91
CA PHE A 79 5.69 9.41 -8.29
C PHE A 79 7.01 9.38 -7.53
N THR A 80 6.97 8.80 -6.35
CA THR A 80 8.17 8.57 -5.54
C THR A 80 9.07 7.51 -6.18
N VAL A 81 10.36 7.61 -5.92
CA VAL A 81 11.29 6.50 -6.15
C VAL A 81 11.03 5.46 -5.06
N PRO A 82 11.07 4.16 -5.37
CA PRO A 82 10.97 3.12 -4.35
C PRO A 82 12.01 3.31 -3.26
N ASN A 83 11.62 3.16 -2.00
CA ASN A 83 12.51 3.40 -0.87
C ASN A 83 12.19 2.54 0.36
N ILE A 84 11.10 1.78 0.32
CA ILE A 84 10.74 0.81 1.35
C ILE A 84 11.00 -0.59 0.81
N HIS A 85 11.47 -1.48 1.66
CA HIS A 85 11.75 -2.87 1.31
C HIS A 85 10.59 -3.59 0.62
N ASP A 86 9.36 -3.30 1.05
CA ASP A 86 8.12 -3.83 0.45
C ASP A 86 8.01 -3.49 -1.04
N GLU A 87 8.31 -2.25 -1.42
CA GLU A 87 8.19 -1.78 -2.78
C GLU A 87 9.14 -2.52 -3.72
N PHE A 88 10.38 -2.71 -3.29
CA PHE A 88 11.37 -3.47 -4.06
C PHE A 88 10.98 -4.95 -4.21
N SER A 89 10.43 -5.52 -3.15
CA SER A 89 9.91 -6.88 -3.19
C SER A 89 8.74 -7.02 -4.16
N TYR A 90 7.80 -6.07 -4.18
CA TYR A 90 6.71 -6.05 -5.17
C TYR A 90 7.22 -5.83 -6.60
N LEU A 91 8.24 -5.00 -6.78
CA LEU A 91 8.86 -4.76 -8.09
C LEU A 91 9.52 -6.01 -8.64
N LEU A 92 10.24 -6.78 -7.81
CA LEU A 92 10.80 -8.07 -8.21
C LEU A 92 9.71 -9.03 -8.71
N ALA A 93 8.60 -9.16 -7.98
CA ALA A 93 7.50 -10.03 -8.39
C ALA A 93 6.82 -9.52 -9.67
N SER A 94 6.62 -8.20 -9.80
CA SER A 94 6.09 -7.58 -11.00
C SER A 94 6.95 -7.86 -12.23
N ASP A 95 8.25 -7.69 -12.09
CA ASP A 95 9.22 -7.95 -13.15
C ASP A 95 9.24 -9.43 -13.56
N THR A 96 9.22 -10.33 -12.58
CA THR A 96 9.09 -11.78 -12.79
C THR A 96 7.84 -12.11 -13.61
N PHE A 97 6.67 -11.57 -13.24
CA PHE A 97 5.40 -11.84 -13.93
C PHE A 97 5.35 -11.20 -15.32
N THR A 98 5.95 -10.03 -15.52
CA THR A 98 6.05 -9.36 -16.82
C THR A 98 6.78 -10.22 -17.85
N HIS A 99 7.75 -11.02 -17.38
CA HIS A 99 8.50 -11.97 -18.23
C HIS A 99 7.89 -13.37 -18.27
N GLY A 100 6.64 -13.54 -17.81
CA GLY A 100 5.90 -14.81 -17.90
C GLY A 100 6.38 -15.90 -16.94
N ARG A 101 7.15 -15.55 -15.91
CA ARG A 101 7.61 -16.47 -14.88
C ARG A 101 6.76 -16.32 -13.62
N LEU A 102 6.62 -17.38 -12.85
CA LEU A 102 6.00 -17.34 -11.51
C LEU A 102 7.03 -17.12 -10.40
N THR A 103 8.26 -17.58 -10.64
CA THR A 103 9.39 -17.46 -9.74
C THR A 103 10.69 -17.58 -10.53
N ASN A 104 11.82 -17.26 -9.92
CA ASN A 104 13.13 -17.31 -10.54
C ASN A 104 14.02 -18.32 -9.79
N PRO A 105 15.00 -18.94 -10.47
CA PRO A 105 15.96 -19.83 -9.80
C PRO A 105 16.79 -19.03 -8.79
N THR A 106 17.13 -19.64 -7.67
CA THR A 106 18.08 -19.10 -6.71
C THR A 106 19.43 -18.87 -7.38
N PRO A 107 20.03 -17.66 -7.31
CA PRO A 107 21.37 -17.42 -7.83
C PRO A 107 22.41 -18.28 -7.11
N ALA A 108 23.45 -18.73 -7.82
CA ALA A 108 24.51 -19.58 -7.24
C ALA A 108 25.21 -18.89 -6.05
N LEU A 109 25.42 -17.58 -6.14
CA LEU A 109 26.05 -16.76 -5.08
C LEU A 109 25.00 -15.88 -4.39
N TRP A 110 23.88 -16.49 -3.99
CA TRP A 110 22.70 -15.77 -3.51
C TRP A 110 22.96 -14.91 -2.26
N HIS A 111 23.94 -15.21 -1.41
CA HIS A 111 24.31 -14.41 -0.25
C HIS A 111 24.67 -12.96 -0.62
N HIS A 112 25.30 -12.76 -1.77
CA HIS A 112 25.57 -11.41 -2.28
C HIS A 112 24.30 -10.64 -2.70
N PHE A 113 23.20 -11.34 -2.95
CA PHE A 113 21.95 -10.76 -3.46
C PHE A 113 20.83 -10.74 -2.41
N GLU A 114 21.15 -11.05 -1.15
CA GLU A 114 20.19 -11.01 -0.06
C GLU A 114 19.61 -9.61 0.13
N GLY A 115 18.31 -9.49 -0.10
CA GLY A 115 17.52 -8.28 0.12
C GLY A 115 16.43 -8.51 1.15
N PHE A 116 15.93 -7.42 1.72
CA PHE A 116 14.79 -7.49 2.61
C PHE A 116 13.52 -7.92 1.87
N TYR A 117 12.70 -8.74 2.52
CA TYR A 117 11.38 -9.16 2.04
C TYR A 117 11.40 -9.97 0.74
N VAL A 118 12.54 -10.55 0.42
CA VAL A 118 12.76 -11.42 -0.72
C VAL A 118 13.12 -12.82 -0.23
N LEU A 119 12.48 -13.84 -0.79
CA LEU A 119 12.89 -15.23 -0.64
C LEU A 119 14.09 -15.49 -1.55
N MET A 120 15.17 -15.99 -1.01
CA MET A 120 16.33 -16.45 -1.77
C MET A 120 16.27 -17.96 -2.03
N GLN A 121 15.60 -18.69 -1.13
CA GLN A 121 15.40 -20.14 -1.20
C GLN A 121 13.96 -20.52 -0.83
N PRO A 122 13.40 -21.55 -1.47
CA PRO A 122 13.97 -22.41 -2.54
C PRO A 122 14.01 -21.72 -3.91
N THR A 123 13.42 -20.54 -4.04
CA THR A 123 13.41 -19.74 -5.28
C THR A 123 13.59 -18.26 -4.98
N PHE A 124 14.13 -17.52 -5.96
CA PHE A 124 14.28 -16.07 -5.87
C PHE A 124 12.97 -15.37 -6.22
N GLN A 125 12.23 -14.92 -5.21
CA GLN A 125 10.92 -14.29 -5.38
C GLN A 125 10.52 -13.42 -4.17
N SER A 126 9.54 -12.54 -4.38
CA SER A 126 8.90 -11.76 -3.32
C SER A 126 8.22 -12.63 -2.26
N LYS A 127 8.25 -12.19 -1.00
CA LYS A 127 7.46 -12.81 0.07
C LYS A 127 5.96 -12.55 -0.04
N TYR A 128 5.54 -11.60 -0.87
CA TYR A 128 4.15 -11.16 -0.97
C TYR A 128 3.32 -12.01 -1.92
N GLY A 129 1.99 -11.95 -1.75
CA GLY A 129 1.02 -12.57 -2.65
C GLY A 129 1.00 -11.93 -4.03
N ALA A 130 0.46 -12.64 -5.00
CA ALA A 130 0.55 -12.29 -6.41
C ALA A 130 -0.36 -11.12 -6.86
N ALA A 131 -1.41 -10.74 -6.09
CA ALA A 131 -2.43 -9.84 -6.63
C ALA A 131 -1.91 -8.43 -6.94
N GLN A 132 -1.17 -7.79 -6.05
CA GLN A 132 -0.57 -6.47 -6.28
C GLN A 132 0.45 -6.51 -7.41
N PRO A 133 1.45 -7.42 -7.43
CA PRO A 133 2.41 -7.52 -8.52
C PRO A 133 1.80 -7.83 -9.89
N LEU A 134 0.68 -8.56 -9.96
CA LEU A 134 0.00 -8.82 -11.23
C LEU A 134 -0.57 -7.54 -11.85
N PHE A 135 -1.16 -6.63 -11.05
CA PHE A 135 -1.56 -5.32 -11.55
C PHE A 135 -0.36 -4.51 -12.03
N MET A 136 0.74 -4.54 -11.29
CA MET A 136 1.98 -3.86 -11.65
C MET A 136 2.57 -4.43 -12.94
N ALA A 137 2.61 -5.76 -13.09
CA ALA A 137 3.08 -6.44 -14.31
C ALA A 137 2.21 -6.11 -15.53
N LEU A 138 0.88 -6.03 -15.35
CA LEU A 138 -0.02 -5.58 -16.40
C LEU A 138 0.32 -4.16 -16.87
N GLY A 139 0.53 -3.23 -15.93
CA GLY A 139 0.96 -1.88 -16.24
C GLY A 139 2.29 -1.85 -16.98
N GLN A 140 3.28 -2.59 -16.50
CA GLN A 140 4.61 -2.71 -17.10
C GLN A 140 4.54 -3.31 -18.51
N ARG A 141 3.72 -4.34 -18.73
CA ARG A 141 3.53 -4.96 -20.04
C ARG A 141 2.87 -4.03 -21.07
N LEU A 142 1.91 -3.22 -20.64
CA LEU A 142 1.16 -2.32 -21.51
C LEU A 142 1.89 -1.01 -21.82
N THR A 143 2.67 -0.48 -20.88
CA THR A 143 3.20 0.89 -20.96
C THR A 143 4.70 1.00 -20.66
N GLY A 144 5.37 -0.11 -20.35
CA GLY A 144 6.78 -0.11 -19.92
C GLY A 144 6.98 0.30 -18.46
N THR A 145 5.91 0.61 -17.70
CA THR A 145 6.06 1.03 -16.29
C THR A 145 5.03 0.37 -15.37
N PRO A 146 5.45 -0.21 -14.23
CA PRO A 146 4.54 -0.79 -13.25
C PRO A 146 3.63 0.24 -12.56
N ARG A 147 3.96 1.55 -12.63
CA ARG A 147 3.17 2.65 -12.06
C ARG A 147 1.75 2.72 -12.60
N VAL A 148 1.57 2.45 -13.89
CA VAL A 148 0.24 2.41 -14.52
C VAL A 148 -0.62 1.30 -13.92
N GLY A 149 -0.03 0.17 -13.52
CA GLY A 149 -0.73 -0.89 -12.80
C GLY A 149 -1.25 -0.44 -11.43
N ILE A 150 -0.49 0.37 -10.71
CA ILE A 150 -0.94 0.99 -9.44
C ILE A 150 -2.12 1.93 -9.70
N LEU A 151 -2.01 2.82 -10.68
CA LEU A 151 -3.11 3.73 -11.04
C LEU A 151 -4.38 2.97 -11.44
N LEU A 152 -4.23 1.90 -12.21
CA LEU A 152 -5.34 1.05 -12.64
C LEU A 152 -6.01 0.35 -11.45
N SER A 153 -5.22 -0.26 -10.56
CA SER A 153 -5.74 -0.93 -9.37
C SER A 153 -6.47 0.05 -8.45
N MET A 154 -5.94 1.27 -8.28
CA MET A 154 -6.56 2.30 -7.46
C MET A 154 -7.86 2.84 -8.09
N ALA A 155 -7.90 3.03 -9.40
CA ALA A 155 -9.11 3.44 -10.11
C ALA A 155 -10.22 2.38 -10.02
N LEU A 156 -9.86 1.10 -10.15
CA LEU A 156 -10.78 -0.03 -9.93
C LEU A 156 -11.26 -0.08 -8.48
N ALA A 157 -10.37 0.17 -7.51
CA ALA A 157 -10.73 0.23 -6.09
C ALA A 157 -11.74 1.35 -5.82
N ALA A 158 -11.54 2.54 -6.35
CA ALA A 158 -12.47 3.68 -6.21
C ALA A 158 -13.84 3.38 -6.87
N ALA A 159 -13.83 2.80 -8.07
CA ALA A 159 -15.05 2.38 -8.76
C ALA A 159 -15.80 1.27 -8.01
N SER A 160 -15.08 0.27 -7.48
CA SER A 160 -15.65 -0.82 -6.68
C SER A 160 -16.23 -0.31 -5.36
N LEU A 161 -15.60 0.69 -4.74
CA LEU A 161 -16.16 1.37 -3.56
C LEU A 161 -17.48 2.07 -3.90
N CYS A 162 -17.53 2.81 -5.02
CA CYS A 162 -18.79 3.41 -5.51
C CYS A 162 -19.87 2.35 -5.72
N TRP A 163 -19.55 1.27 -6.43
CA TRP A 163 -20.44 0.15 -6.69
C TRP A 163 -20.90 -0.53 -5.40
N MET A 164 -20.01 -0.76 -4.44
CA MET A 164 -20.34 -1.31 -3.14
C MET A 164 -21.28 -0.38 -2.36
N LEU A 165 -20.96 0.92 -2.27
CA LEU A 165 -21.77 1.91 -1.56
C LEU A 165 -23.18 2.03 -2.15
N GLN A 166 -23.36 1.88 -3.47
CA GLN A 166 -24.67 1.84 -4.13
C GLN A 166 -25.55 0.64 -3.72
N ALA A 167 -24.97 -0.37 -3.10
CA ALA A 167 -25.75 -1.49 -2.54
C ALA A 167 -26.32 -1.17 -1.15
N TYR A 168 -25.77 -0.21 -0.43
CA TYR A 168 -26.15 0.12 0.96
C TYR A 168 -26.82 1.47 1.10
N LEU A 169 -26.48 2.45 0.25
CA LEU A 169 -26.85 3.85 0.36
C LEU A 169 -27.64 4.35 -0.86
N PRO A 170 -28.40 5.45 -0.72
CA PRO A 170 -28.93 6.20 -1.86
C PRO A 170 -27.81 6.62 -2.81
N ALA A 171 -28.09 6.63 -4.11
CA ALA A 171 -27.08 6.78 -5.16
C ALA A 171 -26.22 8.05 -5.01
N GLU A 172 -26.82 9.17 -4.62
CA GLU A 172 -26.11 10.44 -4.40
C GLU A 172 -25.10 10.37 -3.24
N TRP A 173 -25.41 9.61 -2.19
CA TRP A 173 -24.50 9.39 -1.07
C TRP A 173 -23.37 8.42 -1.43
N ALA A 174 -23.69 7.41 -2.22
CA ALA A 174 -22.69 6.49 -2.73
C ALA A 174 -21.67 7.20 -3.63
N LEU A 175 -22.14 8.05 -4.54
CA LEU A 175 -21.26 8.84 -5.40
C LEU A 175 -20.42 9.84 -4.58
N LEU A 176 -21.02 10.54 -3.61
CA LEU A 176 -20.26 11.45 -2.73
C LEU A 176 -19.15 10.71 -2.01
N GLY A 177 -19.45 9.56 -1.40
CA GLY A 177 -18.44 8.79 -0.69
C GLY A 177 -17.29 8.32 -1.58
N ALA A 178 -17.60 7.90 -2.80
CA ALA A 178 -16.57 7.53 -3.76
C ALA A 178 -15.70 8.72 -4.18
N LEU A 179 -16.29 9.91 -4.39
CA LEU A 179 -15.54 11.13 -4.69
C LEU A 179 -14.65 11.57 -3.51
N LEU A 180 -15.14 11.45 -2.28
CA LEU A 180 -14.31 11.68 -1.08
C LEU A 180 -13.12 10.72 -1.03
N ALA A 181 -13.34 9.45 -1.36
CA ALA A 181 -12.27 8.46 -1.43
C ALA A 181 -11.26 8.75 -2.56
N VAL A 182 -11.73 9.22 -3.72
CA VAL A 182 -10.85 9.63 -4.81
C VAL A 182 -9.92 10.75 -4.35
N VAL A 183 -10.46 11.81 -3.78
CA VAL A 183 -9.65 12.95 -3.31
C VAL A 183 -8.70 12.50 -2.19
N ARG A 184 -9.18 11.73 -1.24
CA ARG A 184 -8.40 11.39 -0.04
C ARG A 184 -7.41 10.27 -0.26
N ILE A 185 -7.86 9.15 -0.84
CA ILE A 185 -7.06 7.93 -0.92
C ILE A 185 -6.38 7.83 -2.29
N SER A 186 -7.12 8.07 -3.38
CA SER A 186 -6.58 7.84 -4.72
C SER A 186 -5.53 8.88 -5.11
N TRP A 187 -5.76 10.16 -4.81
CA TRP A 187 -4.89 11.22 -5.27
C TRP A 187 -3.73 11.52 -4.32
N PHE A 188 -3.99 11.53 -3.00
CA PHE A 188 -3.05 12.04 -2.00
C PHE A 188 -2.58 10.99 -0.98
N SER A 189 -2.80 9.71 -1.21
CA SER A 189 -2.23 8.69 -0.34
C SER A 189 -1.17 7.85 -1.04
N TYR A 190 -0.33 7.20 -0.26
CA TYR A 190 0.66 6.26 -0.78
C TYR A 190 0.03 5.06 -1.51
N PHE A 191 -1.27 4.76 -1.34
CA PHE A 191 -1.95 3.72 -2.10
C PHE A 191 -1.98 3.99 -3.61
N GLY A 192 -2.03 5.26 -4.01
CA GLY A 192 -1.97 5.70 -5.41
C GLY A 192 -0.58 6.18 -5.85
N ASN A 193 0.37 6.34 -4.91
CA ASN A 193 1.65 7.02 -5.15
C ASN A 193 2.87 6.13 -4.99
N SER A 194 2.73 4.95 -4.39
CA SER A 194 3.82 4.01 -4.15
C SER A 194 3.47 2.60 -4.63
N TYR A 195 4.45 1.69 -4.61
CA TYR A 195 4.23 0.28 -4.90
C TYR A 195 3.79 -0.53 -3.66
N TRP A 196 3.69 0.11 -2.51
CA TRP A 196 3.49 -0.56 -1.22
C TRP A 196 2.13 -1.26 -1.04
N GLY A 197 1.13 -0.91 -1.85
CA GLY A 197 -0.16 -1.59 -1.83
C GLY A 197 -1.26 -0.81 -1.13
N GLY A 198 -2.39 -1.50 -0.87
CA GLY A 198 -3.63 -0.94 -0.32
C GLY A 198 -4.77 -0.92 -1.33
N SER A 199 -4.52 -0.51 -2.58
CA SER A 199 -5.55 -0.41 -3.63
C SER A 199 -6.23 -1.75 -3.92
N VAL A 200 -5.46 -2.83 -4.08
CA VAL A 200 -5.99 -4.18 -4.36
C VAL A 200 -6.79 -4.72 -3.18
N ALA A 201 -6.38 -4.41 -1.96
CA ALA A 201 -7.11 -4.77 -0.74
C ALA A 201 -8.46 -4.04 -0.64
N ILE A 202 -8.53 -2.73 -0.97
CA ILE A 202 -9.80 -1.99 -1.08
C ILE A 202 -10.69 -2.63 -2.14
N LEU A 203 -10.15 -2.91 -3.32
CA LEU A 203 -10.89 -3.55 -4.42
C LEU A 203 -11.51 -4.87 -3.96
N GLY A 204 -10.71 -5.76 -3.38
CA GLY A 204 -11.18 -7.06 -2.90
C GLY A 204 -12.26 -6.93 -1.82
N GLY A 205 -12.03 -6.11 -0.79
CA GLY A 205 -12.99 -5.89 0.30
C GLY A 205 -14.32 -5.29 -0.19
N CYS A 206 -14.27 -4.31 -1.11
CA CYS A 206 -15.46 -3.70 -1.70
C CYS A 206 -16.24 -4.69 -2.58
N LEU A 207 -15.57 -5.56 -3.33
CA LEU A 207 -16.23 -6.61 -4.12
C LEU A 207 -16.95 -7.60 -3.22
N VAL A 208 -16.32 -8.09 -2.15
CA VAL A 208 -16.96 -9.00 -1.19
C VAL A 208 -18.19 -8.37 -0.55
N LEU A 209 -18.07 -7.16 0.01
CA LEU A 209 -19.16 -6.46 0.67
C LEU A 209 -20.31 -6.13 -0.29
N GLY A 210 -19.98 -5.62 -1.48
CA GLY A 210 -20.96 -5.23 -2.48
C GLY A 210 -21.72 -6.42 -3.08
N ALA A 211 -21.02 -7.52 -3.34
CA ALA A 211 -21.60 -8.77 -3.82
C ALA A 211 -22.52 -9.42 -2.78
N ALA A 212 -22.06 -9.51 -1.52
CA ALA A 212 -22.84 -10.05 -0.41
C ALA A 212 -24.19 -9.34 -0.24
N ALA A 213 -24.19 -8.00 -0.30
CA ALA A 213 -25.42 -7.21 -0.20
C ALA A 213 -26.39 -7.47 -1.36
N ARG A 214 -25.89 -7.72 -2.56
CA ARG A 214 -26.71 -8.02 -3.76
C ARG A 214 -27.23 -9.46 -3.72
N LEU A 215 -26.39 -10.42 -3.39
CA LEU A 215 -26.79 -11.81 -3.19
C LEU A 215 -27.87 -11.91 -2.10
N ALA A 216 -27.73 -11.16 -1.03
CA ALA A 216 -28.75 -11.12 0.04
C ALA A 216 -30.09 -10.50 -0.44
N ARG A 217 -30.10 -9.68 -1.50
CA ARG A 217 -31.33 -9.04 -2.02
C ARG A 217 -31.93 -9.82 -3.20
N LYS A 218 -31.19 -9.93 -4.30
CA LYS A 218 -31.67 -10.44 -5.60
C LYS A 218 -31.20 -11.85 -5.90
N SER A 219 -30.03 -12.24 -5.38
CA SER A 219 -29.42 -13.56 -5.59
C SER A 219 -29.16 -13.85 -7.08
N GLU A 220 -28.39 -12.98 -7.75
CA GLU A 220 -27.97 -13.15 -9.13
C GLU A 220 -26.63 -13.90 -9.22
N PRO A 221 -26.42 -14.81 -10.22
CA PRO A 221 -25.20 -15.61 -10.35
C PRO A 221 -23.93 -14.78 -10.50
N HIS A 222 -23.99 -13.65 -11.23
CA HIS A 222 -22.83 -12.77 -11.44
C HIS A 222 -22.33 -12.11 -10.16
N ASP A 223 -23.21 -11.92 -9.15
CA ASP A 223 -22.78 -11.41 -7.85
C ASP A 223 -21.90 -12.43 -7.12
N GLY A 224 -22.15 -13.74 -7.33
CA GLY A 224 -21.28 -14.82 -6.86
C GLY A 224 -19.87 -14.75 -7.45
N LEU A 225 -19.75 -14.42 -8.75
CA LEU A 225 -18.45 -14.23 -9.41
C LEU A 225 -17.70 -13.01 -8.85
N TRP A 226 -18.39 -11.89 -8.62
CA TRP A 226 -17.77 -10.72 -7.99
C TRP A 226 -17.29 -11.03 -6.57
N MET A 227 -18.05 -11.81 -5.81
CA MET A 227 -17.65 -12.25 -4.48
C MET A 227 -16.40 -13.14 -4.53
N ALA A 228 -16.38 -14.12 -5.45
CA ALA A 228 -15.24 -15.00 -5.66
C ALA A 228 -13.97 -14.20 -6.05
N LEU A 229 -14.10 -13.27 -6.99
CA LEU A 229 -12.99 -12.39 -7.39
C LEU A 229 -12.47 -11.58 -6.20
N GLY A 230 -13.37 -10.99 -5.40
CA GLY A 230 -13.00 -10.25 -4.19
C GLY A 230 -12.22 -11.11 -3.19
N LEU A 231 -12.69 -12.33 -2.92
CA LEU A 231 -12.04 -13.29 -2.03
C LEU A 231 -10.64 -13.69 -2.55
N LEU A 232 -10.50 -13.95 -3.85
CA LEU A 232 -9.22 -14.30 -4.47
C LEU A 232 -8.21 -13.15 -4.42
N LEU A 233 -8.67 -11.91 -4.66
CA LEU A 233 -7.82 -10.72 -4.51
C LEU A 233 -7.35 -10.55 -3.06
N LEU A 234 -8.22 -10.75 -2.08
CA LEU A 234 -7.85 -10.68 -0.67
C LEU A 234 -6.89 -11.79 -0.27
N ALA A 235 -7.14 -13.03 -0.68
CA ALA A 235 -6.26 -14.17 -0.41
C ALA A 235 -4.84 -13.99 -0.99
N ASN A 236 -4.71 -13.28 -2.12
CA ASN A 236 -3.44 -13.03 -2.80
C ASN A 236 -2.87 -11.63 -2.54
N SER A 237 -3.45 -10.84 -1.63
CA SER A 237 -2.90 -9.55 -1.20
C SER A 237 -2.76 -9.49 0.32
N ARG A 238 -3.85 -9.66 1.05
CA ARG A 238 -3.95 -9.56 2.51
C ARG A 238 -4.78 -10.74 3.06
N PRO A 239 -4.20 -11.95 3.14
CA PRO A 239 -4.97 -13.15 3.47
C PRO A 239 -5.57 -13.12 4.87
N PHE A 240 -4.85 -12.64 5.89
CA PHE A 240 -5.33 -12.60 7.26
C PHE A 240 -6.41 -11.52 7.44
N GLU A 241 -6.11 -10.29 7.09
CA GLU A 241 -7.02 -9.14 7.22
C GLU A 241 -8.24 -9.31 6.29
N GLY A 242 -7.99 -9.89 5.10
CA GLY A 242 -9.05 -10.31 4.18
C GLY A 242 -9.99 -11.34 4.80
N ALA A 243 -9.46 -12.33 5.53
CA ALA A 243 -10.28 -13.31 6.25
C ALA A 243 -11.11 -12.67 7.37
N LEU A 244 -10.53 -11.71 8.11
CA LEU A 244 -11.27 -11.00 9.19
C LEU A 244 -12.53 -10.30 8.66
N ILE A 245 -12.48 -9.72 7.46
CA ILE A 245 -13.65 -9.08 6.84
C ILE A 245 -14.53 -10.11 6.14
N SER A 246 -13.93 -11.07 5.44
CA SER A 246 -14.68 -11.96 4.54
C SER A 246 -15.42 -13.07 5.29
N LEU A 247 -14.86 -13.67 6.34
CA LEU A 247 -15.47 -14.81 7.02
C LEU A 247 -16.87 -14.50 7.57
N PRO A 248 -17.09 -13.43 8.36
CA PRO A 248 -18.44 -13.11 8.85
C PRO A 248 -19.41 -12.80 7.72
N ILE A 249 -18.95 -12.14 6.66
CA ILE A 249 -19.76 -11.77 5.49
C ILE A 249 -20.12 -12.99 4.66
N CYS A 250 -19.18 -13.91 4.43
CA CYS A 250 -19.43 -15.17 3.75
C CYS A 250 -20.43 -16.03 4.50
N PHE A 251 -20.21 -16.18 5.82
CA PHE A 251 -21.13 -16.93 6.68
C PHE A 251 -22.56 -16.36 6.62
N TYR A 252 -22.70 -15.05 6.74
CA TYR A 252 -24.00 -14.38 6.59
C TYR A 252 -24.62 -14.62 5.20
N THR A 253 -23.83 -14.49 4.12
CA THR A 253 -24.31 -14.66 2.76
C THR A 253 -24.78 -16.08 2.51
N VAL A 254 -23.99 -17.08 2.93
CA VAL A 254 -24.35 -18.50 2.85
C VAL A 254 -25.64 -18.75 3.62
N TRP A 255 -25.74 -18.27 4.85
CA TRP A 255 -26.96 -18.42 5.66
C TRP A 255 -28.20 -17.82 4.99
N VAL A 256 -28.09 -16.61 4.41
CA VAL A 256 -29.21 -15.97 3.71
C VAL A 256 -29.63 -16.78 2.47
N LEU A 257 -28.67 -17.25 1.68
CA LEU A 257 -28.95 -18.03 0.49
C LEU A 257 -29.60 -19.38 0.83
N PHE A 258 -29.14 -20.05 1.88
CA PHE A 258 -29.80 -21.27 2.39
C PHE A 258 -31.24 -20.99 2.85
N ARG A 259 -31.46 -19.93 3.61
CA ARG A 259 -32.82 -19.55 4.03
C ARG A 259 -33.74 -19.23 2.87
N LYS A 260 -33.22 -18.65 1.80
CA LYS A 260 -33.96 -18.35 0.57
C LYS A 260 -34.15 -19.57 -0.32
N ARG A 261 -33.57 -20.72 0.02
CA ARG A 261 -33.53 -21.91 -0.84
C ARG A 261 -33.03 -21.56 -2.26
N ALA A 262 -31.92 -20.78 -2.34
CA ALA A 262 -31.35 -20.31 -3.59
C ALA A 262 -30.98 -21.49 -4.49
N ARG A 263 -31.30 -21.39 -5.79
CA ARG A 263 -31.01 -22.43 -6.79
C ARG A 263 -29.51 -22.67 -6.92
N LEU A 264 -29.12 -23.90 -7.24
CA LEU A 264 -27.70 -24.27 -7.43
C LEU A 264 -26.98 -23.37 -8.45
N GLY A 265 -27.67 -22.95 -9.52
CA GLY A 265 -27.12 -22.04 -10.53
C GLY A 265 -26.66 -20.66 -9.97
N ILE A 266 -27.07 -20.26 -8.76
CA ILE A 266 -26.60 -19.05 -8.10
C ILE A 266 -25.26 -19.29 -7.41
N TRP A 267 -25.06 -20.49 -6.86
CA TRP A 267 -23.85 -20.86 -6.14
C TRP A 267 -22.71 -21.27 -7.06
N LEU A 268 -23.03 -22.06 -8.09
CA LEU A 268 -22.07 -22.80 -8.90
C LEU A 268 -21.03 -21.90 -9.59
N PRO A 269 -21.38 -20.77 -10.24
CA PRO A 269 -20.37 -19.95 -10.91
C PRO A 269 -19.35 -19.35 -9.94
N GLY A 270 -19.82 -18.82 -8.80
CA GLY A 270 -18.94 -18.24 -7.79
C GLY A 270 -18.05 -19.28 -7.11
N THR A 271 -18.60 -20.45 -6.72
CA THR A 271 -17.82 -21.53 -6.10
C THR A 271 -16.83 -22.15 -7.08
N ALA A 272 -17.20 -22.33 -8.35
CA ALA A 272 -16.30 -22.83 -9.38
C ALA A 272 -15.13 -21.86 -9.63
N ALA A 273 -15.40 -20.55 -9.73
CA ALA A 273 -14.38 -19.54 -9.89
C ALA A 273 -13.44 -19.48 -8.67
N LEU A 274 -14.01 -19.56 -7.45
CA LEU A 274 -13.21 -19.58 -6.21
C LEU A 274 -12.33 -20.82 -6.13
N PHE A 275 -12.85 -21.99 -6.49
CA PHE A 275 -12.07 -23.24 -6.53
C PHE A 275 -10.93 -23.16 -7.56
N ALA A 276 -11.21 -22.74 -8.79
CA ALA A 276 -10.19 -22.57 -9.82
C ALA A 276 -9.10 -21.58 -9.38
N GLY A 277 -9.48 -20.44 -8.81
CA GLY A 277 -8.54 -19.45 -8.29
C GLY A 277 -7.73 -19.97 -7.08
N ALA A 278 -8.33 -20.78 -6.21
CA ALA A 278 -7.62 -21.41 -5.10
C ALA A 278 -6.57 -22.42 -5.60
N VAL A 279 -6.89 -23.21 -6.64
CA VAL A 279 -5.93 -24.11 -7.30
C VAL A 279 -4.78 -23.32 -7.91
N CYS A 280 -5.06 -22.23 -8.64
CA CYS A 280 -4.02 -21.34 -9.18
C CYS A 280 -3.14 -20.73 -8.08
N THR A 281 -3.75 -20.27 -6.99
CA THR A 281 -3.00 -19.74 -5.83
C THR A 281 -2.13 -20.82 -5.19
N GLY A 282 -2.66 -22.01 -4.96
CA GLY A 282 -1.90 -23.14 -4.42
C GLY A 282 -0.75 -23.54 -5.32
N TYR A 283 -0.97 -23.58 -6.65
CA TYR A 283 0.11 -23.83 -7.61
C TYR A 283 1.19 -22.76 -7.57
N TYR A 284 0.82 -21.47 -7.50
CA TYR A 284 1.78 -20.38 -7.31
C TYR A 284 2.59 -20.55 -6.03
N CYS A 285 1.93 -20.78 -4.89
CA CYS A 285 2.60 -21.01 -3.61
C CYS A 285 3.60 -22.18 -3.70
N HIS A 286 3.18 -23.29 -4.28
CA HIS A 286 4.04 -24.46 -4.46
C HIS A 286 5.25 -24.17 -5.36
N ARG A 287 5.07 -23.39 -6.44
CA ARG A 287 6.18 -23.01 -7.33
C ARG A 287 7.18 -22.11 -6.64
N VAL A 288 6.74 -21.24 -5.72
CA VAL A 288 7.60 -20.29 -5.00
C VAL A 288 8.29 -20.93 -3.82
N THR A 289 7.58 -21.71 -3.01
CA THR A 289 8.05 -22.18 -1.71
C THR A 289 8.39 -23.68 -1.66
N GLY A 290 8.01 -24.44 -2.69
CA GLY A 290 8.04 -25.92 -2.66
C GLY A 290 6.87 -26.54 -1.89
N HIS A 291 6.02 -25.72 -1.24
CA HIS A 291 4.88 -26.14 -0.43
C HIS A 291 3.61 -25.37 -0.82
N PHE A 292 2.45 -25.81 -0.32
CA PHE A 292 1.18 -25.09 -0.53
C PHE A 292 0.95 -23.95 0.48
N THR A 293 2.02 -23.48 1.15
CA THR A 293 1.99 -22.38 2.10
C THR A 293 2.26 -21.04 1.40
N PHE A 294 1.66 -19.98 1.92
CA PHE A 294 1.91 -18.65 1.38
C PHE A 294 3.38 -18.24 1.50
N PRO A 295 3.96 -17.51 0.53
CA PRO A 295 5.37 -17.12 0.54
C PRO A 295 5.80 -16.37 1.81
N TRP A 296 4.94 -15.52 2.38
CA TRP A 296 5.24 -14.79 3.61
C TRP A 296 5.45 -15.71 4.82
N THR A 297 4.79 -16.89 4.88
CA THR A 297 4.99 -17.86 5.95
C THR A 297 6.39 -18.46 5.88
N THR A 298 6.83 -18.82 4.67
CA THR A 298 8.20 -19.33 4.43
C THR A 298 9.23 -18.26 4.77
N TYR A 299 8.97 -17.00 4.34
CA TYR A 299 9.85 -15.88 4.67
C TYR A 299 9.94 -15.68 6.19
N TRP A 300 8.81 -15.70 6.91
CA TRP A 300 8.81 -15.56 8.37
C TRP A 300 9.62 -16.66 9.04
N GLN A 301 9.50 -17.91 8.60
CA GLN A 301 10.26 -19.03 9.15
C GLN A 301 11.77 -18.89 8.93
N GLN A 302 12.18 -18.33 7.81
CA GLN A 302 13.60 -18.25 7.41
C GLN A 302 14.28 -16.95 7.87
N TRP A 303 13.53 -15.83 7.96
CA TRP A 303 14.12 -14.50 7.98
C TRP A 303 13.56 -13.57 9.07
N SER A 304 12.45 -13.88 9.74
CA SER A 304 11.86 -12.96 10.70
C SER A 304 11.92 -13.48 12.12
N ILE A 305 12.44 -12.65 13.03
CA ILE A 305 12.40 -12.90 14.48
C ILE A 305 11.02 -12.50 15.03
N CYS A 306 10.49 -11.38 14.56
CA CYS A 306 9.25 -10.81 15.06
C CYS A 306 8.05 -11.70 14.73
N PRO A 307 7.22 -12.11 15.70
CA PRO A 307 6.00 -12.84 15.41
C PRO A 307 4.95 -11.91 14.76
N PRO A 308 4.12 -12.43 13.84
CA PRO A 308 3.08 -11.64 13.20
C PRO A 308 1.99 -11.18 14.16
N PHE A 309 1.85 -11.84 15.32
CA PHE A 309 0.85 -11.54 16.33
C PHE A 309 1.48 -11.27 17.70
N VAL A 310 0.92 -10.32 18.44
CA VAL A 310 1.44 -9.89 19.76
C VAL A 310 1.47 -11.02 20.81
N PHE A 311 0.68 -12.08 20.62
CA PHE A 311 0.67 -13.28 21.47
C PHE A 311 1.53 -14.42 20.92
N GLY A 312 2.22 -14.21 19.78
CA GLY A 312 3.11 -15.18 19.17
C GLY A 312 4.41 -15.33 19.94
N LYS A 313 5.20 -16.32 19.56
CA LYS A 313 6.56 -16.48 20.07
C LYS A 313 7.56 -16.00 19.04
N PRO A 314 8.60 -15.25 19.44
CA PRO A 314 9.69 -14.87 18.55
C PRO A 314 10.40 -16.11 17.98
N ASN A 315 10.85 -16.00 16.75
CA ASN A 315 11.60 -17.05 16.07
C ASN A 315 13.10 -16.87 16.32
N HIS A 316 13.64 -17.58 17.29
CA HIS A 316 15.07 -17.50 17.66
C HIS A 316 15.97 -18.43 16.82
N SER A 317 15.41 -19.18 15.86
CA SER A 317 16.21 -20.05 14.99
C SER A 317 16.83 -19.32 13.79
N VAL A 318 16.46 -18.07 13.59
CA VAL A 318 16.95 -17.25 12.48
C VAL A 318 18.33 -16.69 12.81
N HIS A 319 19.26 -16.83 11.85
CA HIS A 319 20.61 -16.28 11.92
C HIS A 319 20.85 -15.33 10.75
N TYR A 320 21.45 -14.18 11.04
CA TYR A 320 21.77 -13.19 10.02
C TYR A 320 23.27 -13.09 9.81
N GLN A 321 23.68 -13.09 8.55
CA GLN A 321 25.07 -12.87 8.18
C GLN A 321 25.43 -11.38 8.23
N PHE A 322 24.47 -10.49 7.98
CA PHE A 322 24.70 -9.07 7.86
C PHE A 322 24.08 -8.28 9.03
N ALA A 323 24.85 -7.31 9.53
CA ALA A 323 24.48 -6.52 10.69
C ALA A 323 23.21 -5.68 10.48
N ASP A 324 23.02 -5.11 9.28
CA ASP A 324 21.83 -4.33 8.93
C ASP A 324 20.54 -5.16 9.02
N GLN A 325 20.59 -6.41 8.56
CA GLN A 325 19.46 -7.35 8.65
C GLN A 325 19.18 -7.75 10.11
N LEU A 326 20.23 -8.00 10.89
CA LEU A 326 20.07 -8.32 12.31
C LEU A 326 19.43 -7.14 13.07
N ILE A 327 19.96 -5.93 12.90
CA ILE A 327 19.45 -4.72 13.57
C ILE A 327 17.99 -4.49 13.17
N TYR A 328 17.68 -4.60 11.88
CA TYR A 328 16.30 -4.44 11.42
C TYR A 328 15.35 -5.43 12.08
N ASN A 329 15.64 -6.74 11.98
CA ASN A 329 14.72 -7.79 12.43
C ASN A 329 14.67 -7.93 13.96
N ARG A 330 15.80 -7.69 14.67
CA ARG A 330 15.87 -7.82 16.13
C ARG A 330 15.41 -6.55 16.84
N ASP A 331 15.87 -5.38 16.36
CA ASP A 331 15.75 -4.14 17.14
C ASP A 331 14.57 -3.29 16.66
N TYR A 332 14.25 -3.28 15.36
CA TYR A 332 13.17 -2.48 14.82
C TYR A 332 11.85 -3.24 14.65
N GLU A 333 11.85 -4.38 13.94
CA GLU A 333 10.61 -5.14 13.70
C GLU A 333 9.97 -5.65 14.99
N THR A 334 10.76 -5.94 16.03
CA THR A 334 10.24 -6.43 17.31
C THR A 334 9.73 -5.32 18.24
N LEU A 335 9.95 -4.04 17.96
CA LEU A 335 9.56 -2.94 18.85
C LEU A 335 8.09 -3.00 19.30
N PRO A 336 7.09 -3.08 18.40
CA PRO A 336 5.69 -3.13 18.82
C PRO A 336 5.35 -4.42 19.58
N TYR A 337 6.02 -5.53 19.23
CA TYR A 337 5.86 -6.78 19.95
C TYR A 337 6.33 -6.68 21.39
N VAL A 338 7.56 -6.20 21.60
CA VAL A 338 8.16 -6.03 22.94
C VAL A 338 7.33 -5.05 23.78
N ALA A 339 6.93 -3.91 23.18
CA ALA A 339 6.08 -2.94 23.85
C ALA A 339 4.76 -3.58 24.31
N ALA A 340 4.14 -4.43 23.49
CA ALA A 340 2.86 -5.07 23.80
C ALA A 340 2.94 -6.20 24.84
N GLN A 341 4.12 -6.59 25.34
CA GLN A 341 4.25 -7.67 26.32
C GLN A 341 3.83 -7.27 27.76
N THR A 342 3.62 -5.97 28.00
CA THR A 342 3.05 -5.49 29.27
C THR A 342 1.62 -4.98 29.07
N PRO A 343 0.73 -5.07 30.08
CA PRO A 343 -0.64 -4.57 29.94
C PRO A 343 -0.73 -3.10 29.54
N MET A 344 0.12 -2.25 30.10
CA MET A 344 0.17 -0.82 29.77
C MET A 344 0.70 -0.62 28.35
N GLY A 345 1.78 -1.31 27.97
CA GLY A 345 2.35 -1.21 26.62
C GLY A 345 1.38 -1.72 25.56
N PHE A 346 0.67 -2.82 25.82
CA PHE A 346 -0.39 -3.31 24.94
C PHE A 346 -1.50 -2.27 24.73
N PHE A 347 -1.95 -1.61 25.83
CA PHE A 347 -2.94 -0.53 25.72
C PHE A 347 -2.41 0.65 24.89
N VAL A 348 -1.17 1.07 25.13
CA VAL A 348 -0.54 2.16 24.35
C VAL A 348 -0.45 1.81 22.87
N GLU A 349 -0.01 0.58 22.53
CA GLU A 349 0.04 0.11 21.14
C GLU A 349 -1.34 0.09 20.48
N MET A 350 -2.40 -0.31 21.21
CA MET A 350 -3.77 -0.22 20.70
C MET A 350 -4.19 1.21 20.38
N VAL A 351 -3.87 2.16 21.25
CA VAL A 351 -4.18 3.58 21.06
C VAL A 351 -3.40 4.13 19.87
N VAL A 352 -2.12 3.82 19.75
CA VAL A 352 -1.26 4.24 18.62
C VAL A 352 -1.82 3.70 17.31
N LYS A 353 -2.15 2.40 17.23
CA LYS A 353 -2.77 1.79 16.05
C LYS A 353 -4.10 2.48 15.69
N ALA A 354 -4.96 2.75 16.68
CA ALA A 354 -6.24 3.42 16.46
C ALA A 354 -6.08 4.86 15.94
N ILE A 355 -5.15 5.64 16.52
CA ILE A 355 -4.83 6.99 16.08
C ILE A 355 -4.31 6.97 14.64
N TYR A 356 -3.45 6.00 14.32
CA TYR A 356 -2.88 5.85 12.98
C TYR A 356 -3.95 5.60 11.92
N GLN A 357 -4.89 4.69 12.19
CA GLN A 357 -6.02 4.43 11.29
C GLN A 357 -6.98 5.62 11.20
N TRP A 358 -7.20 6.33 12.32
CA TRP A 358 -8.00 7.55 12.32
C TRP A 358 -7.36 8.64 11.45
N LEU A 359 -6.05 8.88 11.56
CA LEU A 359 -5.31 9.82 10.74
C LEU A 359 -5.40 9.50 9.25
N PHE A 360 -5.35 8.22 8.89
CA PHE A 360 -5.41 7.79 7.50
C PHE A 360 -6.81 7.89 6.90
N PHE A 361 -7.82 7.30 7.54
CA PHE A 361 -9.15 7.11 6.97
C PHE A 361 -10.15 8.21 7.32
N VAL A 362 -10.08 8.77 8.52
CA VAL A 362 -11.10 9.68 9.08
C VAL A 362 -10.63 11.12 9.11
N PHE A 363 -9.44 11.36 9.67
CA PHE A 363 -8.83 12.67 9.88
C PHE A 363 -9.76 13.73 10.50
N PRO A 364 -9.28 14.92 10.88
CA PRO A 364 -10.10 15.92 11.60
C PRO A 364 -11.42 16.26 10.90
N ALA A 365 -11.39 16.47 9.57
CA ALA A 365 -12.57 16.92 8.83
C ALA A 365 -13.76 15.95 8.87
N LEU A 366 -13.52 14.63 8.86
CA LEU A 366 -14.58 13.62 8.89
C LEU A 366 -14.93 13.13 10.31
N SER A 367 -14.22 13.58 11.36
CA SER A 367 -14.41 13.10 12.72
C SER A 367 -15.84 13.32 13.25
N LEU A 368 -16.50 14.42 12.86
CA LEU A 368 -17.90 14.67 13.22
C LEU A 368 -18.86 13.62 12.64
N ALA A 369 -18.52 12.98 11.54
CA ALA A 369 -19.34 11.92 10.96
C ALA A 369 -19.43 10.69 11.89
N LEU A 370 -18.41 10.44 12.71
CA LEU A 370 -18.43 9.34 13.70
C LEU A 370 -19.50 9.56 14.76
N ILE A 371 -19.73 10.81 15.19
CA ILE A 371 -20.80 11.14 16.15
C ILE A 371 -22.16 10.83 15.53
N GLY A 372 -22.38 11.22 14.29
CA GLY A 372 -23.64 10.98 13.57
C GLY A 372 -23.89 9.50 13.26
N TRP A 373 -22.88 8.64 13.34
CA TRP A 373 -23.05 7.21 13.16
C TRP A 373 -23.69 6.51 14.36
N ILE A 374 -23.47 7.00 15.59
CA ILE A 374 -23.98 6.39 16.84
C ILE A 374 -25.49 6.06 16.78
N PRO A 375 -26.37 6.99 16.35
CA PRO A 375 -27.80 6.68 16.23
C PRO A 375 -28.13 5.60 15.19
N THR A 376 -27.25 5.41 14.17
CA THR A 376 -27.48 4.42 13.12
C THR A 376 -27.14 2.98 13.56
N LEU A 377 -26.42 2.82 14.68
CA LEU A 377 -26.09 1.52 15.28
C LEU A 377 -27.32 0.69 15.63
N ARG A 378 -28.42 1.35 15.98
CA ARG A 378 -29.68 0.69 16.35
C ARG A 378 -30.39 0.00 15.20
N ALA A 379 -30.00 0.31 13.94
CA ALA A 379 -30.63 -0.25 12.76
C ALA A 379 -30.29 -1.75 12.60
N ARG A 380 -31.31 -2.62 12.56
CA ARG A 380 -31.13 -4.08 12.43
C ARG A 380 -30.28 -4.49 11.23
N LYS A 381 -30.35 -3.71 10.14
CA LYS A 381 -29.57 -3.93 8.89
C LYS A 381 -28.07 -3.69 9.07
N SER A 382 -27.65 -2.92 10.06
CA SER A 382 -26.24 -2.60 10.34
C SER A 382 -25.53 -3.66 11.19
N ARG A 383 -26.27 -4.59 11.80
CA ARG A 383 -25.70 -5.54 12.79
C ARG A 383 -24.60 -6.42 12.22
N VAL A 384 -24.80 -6.96 11.01
CA VAL A 384 -23.78 -7.83 10.37
C VAL A 384 -22.49 -7.07 10.14
N LEU A 385 -22.57 -5.83 9.63
CA LEU A 385 -21.39 -4.98 9.44
C LEU A 385 -20.74 -4.61 10.77
N LEU A 386 -21.50 -4.40 11.82
CA LEU A 386 -20.98 -4.15 13.17
C LEU A 386 -20.25 -5.36 13.74
N TYR A 387 -20.83 -6.55 13.61
CA TYR A 387 -20.16 -7.78 14.04
C TYR A 387 -18.89 -8.04 13.22
N THR A 388 -18.94 -7.80 11.92
CA THR A 388 -17.76 -7.90 11.05
C THR A 388 -16.69 -6.90 11.49
N LEU A 389 -17.06 -5.66 11.77
CA LEU A 389 -16.12 -4.64 12.23
C LEU A 389 -15.53 -5.00 13.61
N ALA A 390 -16.36 -5.45 14.56
CA ALA A 390 -15.88 -5.86 15.88
C ALA A 390 -14.91 -7.04 15.80
N PHE A 391 -15.24 -8.04 14.97
CA PHE A 391 -14.36 -9.18 14.70
C PHE A 391 -13.04 -8.76 14.04
N ALA A 392 -13.11 -7.85 13.05
CA ALA A 392 -11.93 -7.33 12.40
C ALA A 392 -11.07 -6.49 13.36
N CYS A 393 -11.67 -5.61 14.16
CA CYS A 393 -10.94 -4.83 15.16
C CYS A 393 -10.22 -5.73 16.17
N PHE A 394 -10.86 -6.81 16.61
CA PHE A 394 -10.21 -7.80 17.48
C PHE A 394 -8.99 -8.42 16.80
N GLY A 395 -9.11 -8.85 15.53
CA GLY A 395 -7.97 -9.39 14.78
C GLY A 395 -6.86 -8.36 14.58
N PHE A 396 -7.19 -7.14 14.20
CA PHE A 396 -6.23 -6.05 14.01
C PHE A 396 -5.45 -5.68 15.28
N VAL A 397 -6.10 -5.76 16.44
CA VAL A 397 -5.42 -5.55 17.72
C VAL A 397 -4.40 -6.66 18.01
N CYS A 398 -4.68 -7.88 17.55
CA CYS A 398 -3.77 -9.02 17.73
C CYS A 398 -2.53 -8.96 16.82
N GLU A 399 -2.57 -8.25 15.70
CA GLU A 399 -1.41 -8.12 14.82
C GLU A 399 -0.29 -7.31 15.49
N THR A 400 0.97 -7.69 15.30
CA THR A 400 2.12 -6.95 15.82
C THR A 400 2.21 -5.59 15.16
N TRP A 401 2.20 -5.53 13.84
CA TRP A 401 2.18 -4.31 13.04
C TRP A 401 0.80 -4.08 12.45
N LEU A 402 0.33 -2.84 12.44
CA LEU A 402 -0.93 -2.47 11.80
C LEU A 402 -0.78 -1.19 10.98
N GLN A 403 -0.43 -1.34 9.72
CA GLN A 403 -0.34 -0.25 8.76
C GLN A 403 -1.71 0.04 8.11
N ALA A 404 -1.88 1.23 7.50
CA ALA A 404 -3.15 1.59 6.87
C ALA A 404 -3.56 0.64 5.72
N HIS A 405 -2.59 0.11 4.98
CA HIS A 405 -2.88 -0.86 3.91
C HIS A 405 -3.30 -2.25 4.42
N TYR A 406 -3.12 -2.58 5.70
CA TYR A 406 -3.70 -3.78 6.32
C TYR A 406 -5.22 -3.56 6.53
N VAL A 407 -5.59 -2.39 7.04
CA VAL A 407 -6.99 -2.01 7.26
C VAL A 407 -7.71 -1.64 5.95
N ALA A 408 -6.99 -1.50 4.85
CA ALA A 408 -7.54 -1.17 3.53
C ALA A 408 -8.69 -2.10 3.10
N VAL A 409 -8.64 -3.38 3.49
CA VAL A 409 -9.72 -4.36 3.29
C VAL A 409 -11.07 -3.90 3.87
N ALA A 410 -11.04 -3.11 4.95
CA ALA A 410 -12.21 -2.59 5.66
C ALA A 410 -12.69 -1.23 5.14
N SER A 411 -12.01 -0.62 4.15
CA SER A 411 -12.35 0.73 3.65
C SER A 411 -13.83 0.89 3.29
N GLY A 412 -14.44 -0.13 2.71
CA GLY A 412 -15.88 -0.13 2.41
C GLY A 412 -16.74 0.07 3.66
N ILE A 413 -16.42 -0.57 4.78
CA ILE A 413 -17.14 -0.42 6.05
C ILE A 413 -16.89 0.96 6.65
N VAL A 414 -15.64 1.44 6.63
CA VAL A 414 -15.27 2.77 7.12
C VAL A 414 -16.07 3.85 6.40
N TYR A 415 -16.09 3.82 5.06
CA TYR A 415 -16.86 4.79 4.27
C TYR A 415 -18.38 4.67 4.50
N LEU A 416 -18.92 3.47 4.74
CA LEU A 416 -20.33 3.30 5.13
C LEU A 416 -20.62 3.97 6.47
N ILE A 417 -19.72 3.86 7.44
CA ILE A 417 -19.85 4.51 8.76
C ILE A 417 -19.88 6.03 8.58
N LEU A 418 -18.87 6.58 7.89
CA LEU A 418 -18.74 8.02 7.69
C LEU A 418 -19.95 8.60 6.93
N LEU A 419 -20.37 7.95 5.86
CA LEU A 419 -21.50 8.43 5.05
C LEU A 419 -22.85 8.30 5.78
N ASN A 420 -23.05 7.27 6.57
CA ASN A 420 -24.25 7.18 7.42
C ASN A 420 -24.26 8.30 8.47
N GLY A 421 -23.11 8.64 9.04
CA GLY A 421 -22.97 9.78 9.94
C GLY A 421 -23.28 11.11 9.29
N LEU A 422 -22.68 11.41 8.14
CA LEU A 422 -22.98 12.61 7.37
C LEU A 422 -24.47 12.68 6.95
N ARG A 423 -25.02 11.53 6.55
CA ARG A 423 -26.44 11.41 6.21
C ARG A 423 -27.35 11.67 7.41
N TRP A 424 -26.99 11.16 8.58
CA TRP A 424 -27.72 11.44 9.80
C TRP A 424 -27.70 12.93 10.12
N MET A 425 -26.56 13.61 10.03
CA MET A 425 -26.48 15.07 10.20
C MET A 425 -27.43 15.78 9.25
N ARG A 426 -27.51 15.35 7.99
CA ARG A 426 -28.44 15.92 6.99
C ARG A 426 -29.91 15.73 7.36
N VAL A 427 -30.26 14.57 7.90
CA VAL A 427 -31.65 14.27 8.32
C VAL A 427 -32.01 15.05 9.58
N SER A 428 -31.12 15.07 10.57
CA SER A 428 -31.30 15.77 11.86
C SER A 428 -31.34 17.29 11.70
N ALA A 429 -30.83 17.80 10.59
CA ALA A 429 -30.93 19.22 10.24
C ALA A 429 -32.37 19.72 10.06
N ARG A 430 -33.35 18.80 9.92
CA ARG A 430 -34.79 19.14 9.92
C ARG A 430 -35.29 19.62 11.28
N GLN A 431 -34.67 19.14 12.36
CA GLN A 431 -35.00 19.51 13.74
C GLN A 431 -34.07 20.62 14.25
N HIS A 432 -32.77 20.49 13.97
CA HIS A 432 -31.75 21.42 14.42
C HIS A 432 -30.85 21.84 13.28
N VAL A 433 -30.97 23.09 12.83
CA VAL A 433 -30.23 23.66 11.69
C VAL A 433 -28.71 23.58 11.86
N VAL A 434 -28.22 23.49 13.11
CA VAL A 434 -26.79 23.39 13.41
C VAL A 434 -26.14 22.18 12.72
N TRP A 435 -26.85 21.05 12.60
CA TRP A 435 -26.33 19.87 11.89
C TRP A 435 -26.09 20.12 10.41
N LEU A 436 -26.92 20.94 9.76
CA LEU A 436 -26.68 21.34 8.36
C LEU A 436 -25.46 22.24 8.24
N LYS A 437 -25.28 23.15 9.19
CA LYS A 437 -24.12 24.04 9.24
C LYS A 437 -22.82 23.26 9.42
N LEU A 438 -22.81 22.32 10.39
CA LEU A 438 -21.67 21.43 10.62
C LEU A 438 -21.36 20.53 9.40
N LEU A 439 -22.37 19.94 8.76
CA LEU A 439 -22.19 19.16 7.53
C LEU A 439 -21.54 19.99 6.42
N ARG A 440 -22.00 21.24 6.24
CA ARG A 440 -21.42 22.16 5.25
C ARG A 440 -19.97 22.51 5.59
N GLY A 441 -19.68 22.81 6.86
CA GLY A 441 -18.32 23.07 7.34
C GLY A 441 -17.39 21.87 7.09
N THR A 442 -17.84 20.66 7.40
CA THR A 442 -17.10 19.42 7.12
C THR A 442 -16.77 19.25 5.64
N LEU A 443 -17.74 19.44 4.74
CA LEU A 443 -17.51 19.30 3.30
C LEU A 443 -16.62 20.44 2.76
N ALA A 444 -16.80 21.65 3.27
CA ALA A 444 -15.97 22.80 2.90
C ALA A 444 -14.51 22.62 3.36
N SER A 445 -14.27 22.08 4.56
CA SER A 445 -12.92 21.81 5.03
C SER A 445 -12.19 20.79 4.13
N ILE A 446 -12.87 19.76 3.63
CA ILE A 446 -12.28 18.79 2.70
C ILE A 446 -11.89 19.47 1.38
N VAL A 447 -12.75 20.33 0.85
CA VAL A 447 -12.44 21.10 -0.37
C VAL A 447 -11.29 22.08 -0.13
N CYS A 448 -11.28 22.77 1.00
CA CYS A 448 -10.18 23.66 1.38
C CYS A 448 -8.86 22.90 1.50
N MET A 449 -8.86 21.75 2.19
CA MET A 449 -7.68 20.91 2.31
C MET A 449 -7.19 20.31 1.00
N PHE A 450 -8.09 20.07 0.04
CA PHE A 450 -7.68 19.70 -1.32
C PHE A 450 -6.78 20.79 -1.93
N PHE A 451 -7.19 22.05 -1.85
CA PHE A 451 -6.38 23.17 -2.36
C PHE A 451 -5.10 23.36 -1.56
N VAL A 452 -5.15 23.25 -0.23
CA VAL A 452 -3.93 23.32 0.61
C VAL A 452 -2.91 22.28 0.16
N ARG A 453 -3.36 21.04 -0.14
CA ARG A 453 -2.47 19.96 -0.59
C ARG A 453 -1.85 20.16 -1.96
N LEU A 454 -2.43 20.97 -2.81
CA LEU A 454 -1.79 21.34 -4.09
C LEU A 454 -0.54 22.22 -3.88
N PHE A 455 -0.44 22.91 -2.74
CA PHE A 455 0.66 23.84 -2.45
C PHE A 455 1.57 23.36 -1.30
N VAL A 456 1.04 22.52 -0.42
CA VAL A 456 1.74 22.03 0.76
C VAL A 456 1.88 20.52 0.66
N VAL A 457 3.10 20.05 0.52
CA VAL A 457 3.41 18.61 0.55
C VAL A 457 3.95 18.28 1.93
N PRO A 458 3.35 17.32 2.65
CA PRO A 458 3.91 16.83 3.90
C PRO A 458 5.35 16.35 3.68
N GLY A 459 6.24 16.70 4.59
CA GLY A 459 7.64 16.31 4.52
C GLY A 459 7.82 14.79 4.61
N ASN A 460 9.00 14.34 4.23
CA ASN A 460 9.41 12.94 4.27
C ASN A 460 9.53 12.48 5.72
N THR A 461 8.48 11.92 6.28
CA THR A 461 8.46 11.39 7.65
C THR A 461 8.11 9.91 7.66
N PHE A 462 8.71 9.19 8.57
CA PHE A 462 8.35 7.82 8.87
C PHE A 462 7.59 7.80 10.21
N PRO A 463 6.47 7.10 10.33
CA PRO A 463 5.84 6.25 9.33
C PRO A 463 5.21 7.06 8.19
N PRO A 464 5.12 6.48 6.98
CA PRO A 464 4.51 7.17 5.84
C PRO A 464 3.06 7.46 6.18
N ASP A 465 2.74 8.73 6.14
CA ASP A 465 1.36 9.11 6.31
C ASP A 465 0.57 8.80 5.04
N TRP A 466 -0.72 9.10 5.14
CA TRP A 466 -1.62 9.02 4.03
C TRP A 466 -1.22 9.91 2.83
N ALA A 467 -0.29 10.84 3.01
CA ALA A 467 0.07 11.86 2.01
C ALA A 467 1.33 11.55 1.29
N SER A 468 2.04 10.52 1.55
CA SER A 468 3.07 10.36 0.72
C SER A 468 4.27 9.66 0.89
N GLN A 469 5.05 10.08 1.06
CA GLN A 469 6.39 10.02 0.53
C GLN A 469 7.24 9.64 1.70
N THR A 470 7.70 8.44 1.67
CA THR A 470 8.82 7.97 2.42
C THR A 470 10.07 8.77 2.05
N ALA A 471 10.99 8.94 2.98
CA ALA A 471 12.25 9.63 2.72
C ALA A 471 13.03 8.92 1.60
N ASP A 472 13.43 9.64 0.57
CA ASP A 472 14.29 9.10 -0.48
C ASP A 472 15.55 8.48 0.15
N ILE A 473 15.97 7.32 -0.34
CA ILE A 473 17.28 6.76 -0.01
C ILE A 473 18.34 7.75 -0.54
N PRO A 474 19.23 8.29 0.32
CA PRO A 474 20.18 9.31 -0.12
C PRO A 474 20.99 8.86 -1.33
N GLY A 475 20.98 9.67 -2.39
CA GLY A 475 21.72 9.41 -3.62
C GLY A 475 21.21 8.27 -4.50
N TYR A 476 20.22 7.48 -4.06
CA TYR A 476 19.75 6.29 -4.79
C TYR A 476 19.29 6.63 -6.21
N ARG A 477 18.44 7.63 -6.35
CA ARG A 477 17.91 8.08 -7.65
C ARG A 477 19.03 8.48 -8.61
N ASP A 478 19.99 9.25 -8.11
CA ASP A 478 21.02 9.86 -8.95
C ASP A 478 22.09 8.84 -9.33
N ILE A 479 22.57 8.04 -8.39
CA ILE A 479 23.53 6.96 -8.66
C ILE A 479 22.92 5.91 -9.58
N THR A 480 21.68 5.49 -9.35
CA THR A 480 20.99 4.54 -10.24
C THR A 480 20.89 5.10 -11.66
N ARG A 481 20.46 6.36 -11.82
CA ARG A 481 20.38 7.02 -13.14
C ARG A 481 21.74 7.12 -13.82
N ILE A 482 22.80 7.47 -13.08
CA ILE A 482 24.18 7.52 -13.60
C ILE A 482 24.61 6.13 -14.08
N MET A 483 24.34 5.09 -13.31
CA MET A 483 24.68 3.71 -13.67
C MET A 483 23.90 3.20 -14.87
N GLU A 484 22.59 3.51 -14.94
CA GLU A 484 21.74 3.16 -16.07
C GLU A 484 22.14 3.87 -17.36
N GLY A 485 22.73 5.07 -17.27
CA GLY A 485 23.24 5.83 -18.42
C GLY A 485 24.62 5.40 -18.93
N LYS A 486 25.35 4.55 -18.20
CA LYS A 486 26.68 4.06 -18.62
C LYS A 486 26.54 2.95 -19.67
N PRO A 487 27.42 2.90 -20.68
CA PRO A 487 27.43 1.83 -21.69
C PRO A 487 27.94 0.50 -21.09
N GLY A 488 27.41 -0.63 -21.57
CA GLY A 488 27.79 -1.97 -21.12
C GLY A 488 27.02 -2.44 -19.91
N LYS A 489 27.36 -3.60 -19.35
CA LYS A 489 26.73 -4.15 -18.14
C LYS A 489 27.60 -3.84 -16.91
N HIS A 490 26.96 -3.66 -15.78
CA HIS A 490 27.62 -3.26 -14.54
C HIS A 490 27.27 -4.18 -13.37
N LEU A 491 28.28 -4.44 -12.53
CA LEU A 491 28.14 -5.06 -11.21
C LEU A 491 28.56 -4.02 -10.16
N VAL A 492 27.64 -3.64 -9.28
CA VAL A 492 27.92 -2.72 -8.19
C VAL A 492 27.98 -3.48 -6.89
N ILE A 493 29.16 -3.57 -6.30
CA ILE A 493 29.39 -4.18 -4.98
C ILE A 493 29.15 -3.08 -3.94
N VAL A 494 28.18 -3.29 -3.06
CA VAL A 494 27.73 -2.32 -2.07
C VAL A 494 28.33 -2.66 -0.72
N ARG A 495 29.22 -1.79 -0.23
CA ARG A 495 29.84 -1.90 1.09
C ARG A 495 29.09 -0.99 2.07
N TYR A 496 28.29 -1.58 2.91
CA TYR A 496 27.62 -0.86 3.99
C TYR A 496 28.60 -0.53 5.11
N ARG A 497 28.50 0.69 5.64
CA ARG A 497 29.25 1.11 6.82
C ARG A 497 28.62 0.50 8.07
N PRO A 498 29.37 0.37 9.19
CA PRO A 498 28.81 -0.14 10.45
C PRO A 498 27.65 0.68 11.02
N ASP A 499 27.59 1.97 10.70
CA ASP A 499 26.54 2.92 11.09
C ASP A 499 25.42 3.06 10.03
N HIS A 500 25.40 2.16 9.02
CA HIS A 500 24.42 2.20 7.95
C HIS A 500 22.98 2.06 8.49
N PHE A 501 22.11 2.96 8.01
CA PHE A 501 20.70 2.89 8.36
C PHE A 501 20.01 1.78 7.55
N TRP A 502 19.59 0.73 8.22
CA TRP A 502 18.96 -0.46 7.63
C TRP A 502 17.80 -0.15 6.66
N GLY A 503 17.10 0.98 6.84
CA GLY A 503 16.02 1.42 5.94
C GLY A 503 16.48 1.81 4.54
N TYR A 504 17.79 1.93 4.27
CA TYR A 504 18.35 2.33 2.98
C TYR A 504 18.94 1.17 2.20
N SER A 505 18.12 0.19 1.81
CA SER A 505 18.59 -0.97 1.05
C SER A 505 18.93 -0.62 -0.41
N TRP A 506 20.14 -0.98 -0.83
CA TRP A 506 20.62 -0.85 -2.20
C TRP A 506 20.56 -2.17 -2.98
N ILE A 507 20.40 -3.30 -2.30
CA ILE A 507 20.39 -4.62 -2.93
C ILE A 507 19.00 -4.92 -3.48
N ASN A 508 18.71 -4.34 -4.64
CA ASN A 508 17.40 -4.43 -5.28
C ASN A 508 17.58 -4.80 -6.75
N ASN A 509 17.36 -6.06 -7.06
CA ASN A 509 17.54 -6.63 -8.39
C ASN A 509 16.21 -7.10 -8.97
N GLY A 510 16.11 -7.17 -10.29
CA GLY A 510 14.98 -7.73 -11.00
C GLY A 510 15.08 -9.26 -11.17
N TYR A 511 14.25 -9.79 -12.05
CA TYR A 511 14.00 -11.23 -12.18
C TYR A 511 15.19 -12.05 -12.66
N ASP A 512 16.14 -11.46 -13.38
CA ASP A 512 17.26 -12.17 -14.01
C ASP A 512 18.56 -11.35 -13.95
N LEU A 513 19.47 -11.78 -13.09
CA LEU A 513 20.74 -11.11 -12.85
C LEU A 513 21.66 -11.10 -14.09
N GLN A 514 21.51 -12.06 -15.02
CA GLN A 514 22.37 -12.15 -16.20
C GLN A 514 22.02 -11.12 -17.26
N THR A 515 20.74 -10.82 -17.41
CA THR A 515 20.24 -9.91 -18.45
C THR A 515 20.17 -8.45 -18.03
N GLN A 516 20.13 -8.16 -16.72
CA GLN A 516 20.03 -6.79 -16.21
C GLN A 516 21.26 -5.95 -16.60
N HIS A 517 21.02 -4.67 -16.88
CA HIS A 517 22.05 -3.69 -17.18
C HIS A 517 22.95 -3.43 -15.96
N VAL A 518 22.34 -3.20 -14.79
CA VAL A 518 23.02 -3.00 -13.51
C VAL A 518 22.53 -4.02 -12.50
N ILE A 519 23.43 -4.73 -11.84
CA ILE A 519 23.13 -5.60 -10.71
C ILE A 519 23.83 -5.08 -9.44
N TRP A 520 23.11 -5.18 -8.33
CA TRP A 520 23.55 -4.69 -7.03
C TRP A 520 23.83 -5.89 -6.14
N ALA A 521 25.04 -5.98 -5.59
CA ALA A 521 25.47 -7.10 -4.77
C ALA A 521 26.06 -6.60 -3.45
N ARG A 522 25.86 -7.32 -2.37
CA ARG A 522 26.49 -7.04 -1.08
C ARG A 522 27.98 -7.32 -1.13
N ASP A 523 28.75 -6.43 -0.52
CA ASP A 523 30.13 -6.75 -0.13
C ASP A 523 30.11 -7.73 1.05
N THR A 524 30.67 -8.89 0.85
CA THR A 524 30.72 -9.94 1.89
C THR A 524 32.07 -9.98 2.61
N GLU A 525 33.06 -9.21 2.19
CA GLU A 525 34.36 -9.13 2.87
C GLU A 525 34.21 -8.46 4.26
N PRO A 526 34.93 -8.92 5.28
CA PRO A 526 35.94 -10.00 5.26
C PRO A 526 35.38 -11.43 5.50
N LEU A 527 34.06 -11.62 5.58
CA LEU A 527 33.45 -12.93 5.88
C LEU A 527 33.66 -13.92 4.74
N GLU A 528 33.43 -13.46 3.50
CA GLU A 528 33.62 -14.23 2.27
C GLU A 528 34.29 -13.36 1.22
N SER A 529 35.10 -13.97 0.35
CA SER A 529 35.75 -13.24 -0.73
C SER A 529 34.76 -12.87 -1.84
N ASN A 530 34.85 -11.65 -2.37
CA ASN A 530 34.08 -11.20 -3.54
C ASN A 530 34.61 -11.73 -4.88
N VAL A 531 35.78 -12.41 -4.89
CA VAL A 531 36.39 -12.92 -6.12
C VAL A 531 35.47 -13.86 -6.91
N PRO A 532 34.78 -14.86 -6.27
CA PRO A 532 33.83 -15.70 -6.98
C PRO A 532 32.69 -14.91 -7.64
N LEU A 533 32.20 -13.86 -6.99
CA LEU A 533 31.16 -12.99 -7.54
C LEU A 533 31.63 -12.26 -8.78
N VAL A 534 32.80 -11.62 -8.72
CA VAL A 534 33.39 -10.90 -9.86
C VAL A 534 33.63 -11.85 -11.04
N CYS A 535 34.12 -13.05 -10.75
CA CYS A 535 34.37 -14.08 -11.77
C CYS A 535 33.09 -14.69 -12.38
N ALA A 536 31.97 -14.67 -11.66
CA ALA A 536 30.67 -15.14 -12.17
C ALA A 536 30.06 -14.17 -13.21
N PHE A 537 30.54 -12.92 -13.27
CA PHE A 537 30.03 -11.88 -14.16
C PHE A 537 31.17 -11.19 -14.96
N PRO A 538 31.91 -11.93 -15.79
CA PRO A 538 33.14 -11.44 -16.44
C PRO A 538 32.84 -10.37 -17.52
N ASP A 539 31.61 -10.26 -17.99
CA ASP A 539 31.16 -9.30 -19.00
C ASP A 539 30.73 -7.95 -18.40
N ARG A 540 30.92 -7.75 -17.07
CA ARG A 540 30.48 -6.54 -16.37
C ARG A 540 31.64 -5.68 -15.89
N HIS A 541 31.44 -4.37 -15.99
CA HIS A 541 32.30 -3.41 -15.29
C HIS A 541 31.97 -3.42 -13.81
N VAL A 542 32.96 -3.64 -12.95
CA VAL A 542 32.77 -3.78 -11.51
C VAL A 542 33.02 -2.46 -10.79
N TRP A 543 32.12 -2.10 -9.91
CA TRP A 543 32.13 -0.87 -9.12
C TRP A 543 32.00 -1.19 -7.64
N LEU A 544 32.64 -0.35 -6.80
CA LEU A 544 32.42 -0.32 -5.36
C LEU A 544 31.55 0.89 -5.03
N LEU A 545 30.42 0.65 -4.38
CA LEU A 545 29.58 1.70 -3.82
C LEU A 545 29.68 1.67 -2.29
N ILE A 546 30.03 2.81 -1.69
CA ILE A 546 29.87 3.06 -0.26
C ILE A 546 28.70 4.04 -0.13
N PRO A 547 27.49 3.57 0.25
CA PRO A 547 26.29 4.39 0.21
C PRO A 547 26.41 5.66 1.06
N PRO A 548 25.84 6.80 0.62
CA PRO A 548 25.71 7.99 1.46
C PRO A 548 24.73 7.75 2.60
N GLU A 549 25.07 8.23 3.79
CA GLU A 549 24.27 8.07 5.00
C GLU A 549 23.43 9.33 5.32
N ARG A 550 22.52 9.22 6.29
CA ARG A 550 21.54 10.26 6.64
C ARG A 550 22.15 11.62 7.02
N GLY A 551 23.36 11.64 7.56
CA GLY A 551 24.10 12.87 7.89
C GLY A 551 24.78 13.53 6.70
N PHE A 552 24.90 12.82 5.59
CA PHE A 552 25.58 13.29 4.39
C PHE A 552 24.55 13.85 3.40
N MET A 553 24.18 15.10 3.59
CA MET A 553 23.38 15.82 2.61
C MET A 553 24.29 16.73 1.79
N PRO A 554 24.21 16.69 0.45
CA PRO A 554 24.86 17.71 -0.36
C PRO A 554 24.34 19.09 0.00
N PRO A 555 25.16 20.14 -0.17
CA PRO A 555 24.79 21.49 0.24
C PRO A 555 23.49 21.95 -0.44
N ALA A 556 22.73 22.70 0.32
CA ALA A 556 21.60 23.61 0.06
C ALA A 556 20.62 23.35 -1.11
N ASP A 557 21.00 22.79 -2.22
CA ASP A 557 20.08 22.55 -3.35
C ASP A 557 19.77 21.06 -3.54
N ARG A 558 18.85 20.56 -2.68
CA ARG A 558 18.32 19.20 -2.76
C ARG A 558 17.52 18.93 -4.05
N THR A 559 17.37 19.92 -4.92
CA THR A 559 16.61 19.82 -6.16
C THR A 559 17.48 19.62 -7.37
N ALA A 560 18.77 19.93 -7.30
CA ALA A 560 19.72 19.65 -8.37
C ALA A 560 20.09 18.15 -8.37
N PRO A 561 20.01 17.47 -9.52
CA PRO A 561 20.50 16.10 -9.64
C PRO A 561 22.01 16.06 -9.39
N TRP A 562 22.48 14.99 -8.74
CA TRP A 562 23.92 14.75 -8.61
C TRP A 562 24.55 14.63 -9.99
N ASP A 563 25.65 15.30 -10.17
CA ASP A 563 26.52 15.10 -11.32
C ASP A 563 27.46 13.88 -11.10
N ALA A 564 28.22 13.54 -12.12
CA ALA A 564 29.16 12.43 -12.06
C ALA A 564 30.26 12.63 -11.00
N ASP A 565 30.63 13.88 -10.72
CA ASP A 565 31.66 14.22 -9.74
C ASP A 565 31.17 14.02 -8.30
N ALA A 566 29.93 14.42 -8.02
CA ALA A 566 29.32 14.16 -6.73
C ALA A 566 29.13 12.65 -6.46
N ALA A 567 28.75 11.89 -7.49
CA ALA A 567 28.60 10.44 -7.41
C ALA A 567 29.95 9.72 -7.26
N SER A 568 31.04 10.23 -7.83
CA SER A 568 32.38 9.61 -7.78
C SER A 568 32.94 9.48 -6.36
N ARG A 569 32.43 10.28 -5.41
CA ARG A 569 32.80 10.18 -3.99
C ARG A 569 32.31 8.90 -3.34
N PHE A 570 31.24 8.31 -3.87
CA PHE A 570 30.59 7.13 -3.32
C PHE A 570 30.75 5.91 -4.22
N LEU A 571 30.92 6.12 -5.53
CA LEU A 571 30.97 5.09 -6.55
C LEU A 571 32.36 5.10 -7.21
N GLN A 572 33.16 4.06 -6.97
CA GLN A 572 34.53 3.93 -7.48
C GLN A 572 34.68 2.65 -8.31
N PRO A 573 35.57 2.62 -9.32
CA PRO A 573 35.95 1.37 -9.96
C PRO A 573 36.46 0.35 -8.94
N TYR A 574 35.95 -0.88 -8.99
CA TYR A 574 36.46 -1.96 -8.16
C TYR A 574 37.67 -2.60 -8.84
N PRO A 575 38.75 -2.95 -8.12
CA PRO A 575 39.93 -3.57 -8.73
C PRO A 575 39.56 -4.91 -9.38
N SER A 576 39.40 -4.93 -10.71
CA SER A 576 38.94 -6.10 -11.46
C SER A 576 40.03 -7.18 -11.68
N THR A 577 41.25 -6.95 -11.24
CA THR A 577 42.42 -7.86 -11.38
C THR A 577 42.29 -9.18 -10.59
N ALA A 578 41.28 -9.28 -9.71
CA ALA A 578 41.10 -10.45 -8.84
C ALA A 578 40.79 -11.77 -9.59
N CYS A 579 40.11 -11.71 -10.76
CA CYS A 579 39.77 -12.95 -11.50
C CYS A 579 40.98 -13.61 -12.17
N TYR A 580 41.96 -12.84 -12.57
CA TYR A 580 43.17 -13.37 -13.24
C TYR A 580 44.12 -14.03 -12.23
N LEU A 581 44.18 -13.58 -11.00
CA LEU A 581 45.02 -14.15 -9.95
C LEU A 581 44.52 -15.51 -9.43
N GLY A 582 43.18 -15.71 -9.44
CA GLY A 582 42.57 -17.00 -9.01
C GLY A 582 42.75 -18.12 -10.01
N SER A 583 42.95 -17.86 -11.30
CA SER A 583 43.20 -18.88 -12.32
C SER A 583 44.66 -19.33 -12.38
N ALA A 584 45.59 -18.45 -11.98
CA ALA A 584 47.04 -18.79 -11.94
C ALA A 584 47.44 -19.63 -10.74
N ALA A 585 46.59 -19.74 -9.68
CA ALA A 585 46.86 -20.56 -8.50
C ALA A 585 46.38 -22.02 -8.63
N ARG A 586 45.94 -22.46 -9.82
CA ARG A 586 45.53 -23.86 -10.12
C ARG A 586 46.41 -24.57 -11.13
N TRP A 587 47.72 -24.27 -11.12
CA TRP A 587 48.73 -25.10 -11.81
C TRP A 587 49.74 -25.62 -10.83
#